data_89c6ac2f429b094e757c72662bb62087
#
_entry.id   89c6ac2f429b094e757c72662bb62087
#
_cell.length_a   1.000
_cell.length_b   1.000
_cell.length_c   1.000
_cell.angle_alpha   90.00
_cell.angle_beta   90.00
_cell.angle_gamma   90.00
#
_symmetry.space_group_name_H-M   'P 1'
#
loop_
_entity.id
_entity.type
_entity.pdbx_description
1 polymer ?
#
loop_
_entity_poly.entity_id
_entity_poly.type
_entity_poly.pdbx_seq_one_letter_code
_entity_poly.pdbx_strand_id
1 'polypeptide(L)'
;MRFGSYAVFRNLIPSPQLEAQAADEFQQIVYGAQHADRLYPDTDARVIRVQTILDKLIPYSLKWNERARNWKWQIAVVRSPDIRMYCLPGGKIAIYSGILDRVHLNDNELGMLMGHEIAHALREHARERLGEQQASQLDSSGTIPQLFGLADLGAPVLGIGSQLVEMKYTPTDETEADVIGSDIASRAGYDPRAAITLWDKLAVATHSSRNQGYIYVHPYTPARRADLVKRLPDMLQLYAKAIGKTVDELPDYAGIGRPRRLPVRGD
;
A
#
# COMPACT_ATOMS: atom_id res chain seq x y z
N MET A 1 16.61 -0.62 11.72
CA MET A 1 15.69 -1.63 12.29
C MET A 1 15.84 -2.93 11.51
N ARG A 2 16.08 -4.05 12.15
CA ARG A 2 16.02 -5.36 11.53
C ARG A 2 14.55 -5.80 11.59
N PHE A 3 13.85 -5.71 10.48
CA PHE A 3 12.51 -6.26 10.34
C PHE A 3 12.63 -7.77 10.15
N GLY A 4 12.14 -8.49 11.10
CA GLY A 4 11.62 -9.82 11.23
C GLY A 4 12.28 -11.04 10.62
N SER A 5 12.18 -12.11 11.38
CA SER A 5 12.57 -13.50 11.08
C SER A 5 11.68 -14.21 10.03
N TYR A 6 10.73 -13.53 9.40
CA TYR A 6 9.75 -14.11 8.47
C TYR A 6 10.25 -14.27 7.02
N ALA A 7 11.47 -13.84 6.73
CA ALA A 7 12.07 -13.97 5.40
C ALA A 7 12.17 -15.42 4.86
N VAL A 8 12.04 -16.41 5.74
CA VAL A 8 12.12 -17.84 5.38
C VAL A 8 10.98 -18.24 4.46
N PHE A 9 9.77 -17.75 4.69
CA PHE A 9 8.59 -18.10 3.89
C PHE A 9 8.59 -17.49 2.49
N ARG A 10 9.32 -16.39 2.29
CA ARG A 10 9.50 -15.78 0.96
C ARG A 10 10.16 -16.72 -0.04
N ASN A 11 11.00 -17.63 0.42
CA ASN A 11 11.70 -18.56 -0.45
C ASN A 11 10.79 -19.64 -1.06
N LEU A 12 9.61 -19.85 -0.50
CA LEU A 12 8.64 -20.83 -1.04
C LEU A 12 7.98 -20.35 -2.33
N ILE A 13 7.92 -19.03 -2.56
CA ILE A 13 7.29 -18.42 -3.73
C ILE A 13 8.30 -17.54 -4.45
N PRO A 14 8.74 -17.88 -5.68
CA PRO A 14 9.65 -17.02 -6.44
C PRO A 14 8.99 -15.68 -6.84
N SER A 15 9.66 -14.55 -6.56
CA SER A 15 9.15 -13.21 -6.89
C SER A 15 8.73 -13.04 -8.36
N PRO A 16 9.51 -13.53 -9.36
CA PRO A 16 9.13 -13.39 -10.76
C PRO A 16 7.81 -14.09 -11.11
N GLN A 17 7.55 -15.24 -10.50
CA GLN A 17 6.30 -15.98 -10.73
C GLN A 17 5.11 -15.24 -10.11
N LEU A 18 5.27 -14.72 -8.87
CA LEU A 18 4.21 -13.95 -8.23
C LEU A 18 3.94 -12.64 -8.97
N GLU A 19 4.97 -11.95 -9.47
CA GLU A 19 4.81 -10.75 -10.29
C GLU A 19 4.06 -11.04 -11.60
N ALA A 20 4.33 -12.19 -12.25
CA ALA A 20 3.62 -12.61 -13.46
C ALA A 20 2.13 -12.88 -13.15
N GLN A 21 1.85 -13.65 -12.10
CA GLN A 21 0.46 -13.93 -11.68
C GLN A 21 -0.29 -12.66 -11.27
N ALA A 22 0.37 -11.74 -10.59
CA ALA A 22 -0.20 -10.45 -10.23
C ALA A 22 -0.50 -9.59 -11.47
N ALA A 23 0.34 -9.66 -12.48
CA ALA A 23 0.09 -8.99 -13.76
C ALA A 23 -1.12 -9.59 -14.49
N ASP A 24 -1.28 -10.91 -14.50
CA ASP A 24 -2.44 -11.59 -15.10
C ASP A 24 -3.73 -11.22 -14.33
N GLU A 25 -3.70 -11.19 -13.00
CA GLU A 25 -4.84 -10.77 -12.19
C GLU A 25 -5.21 -9.32 -12.47
N PHE A 26 -4.24 -8.44 -12.55
CA PHE A 26 -4.49 -7.04 -12.90
C PHE A 26 -5.15 -6.91 -14.29
N GLN A 27 -4.70 -7.69 -15.27
CA GLN A 27 -5.32 -7.70 -16.60
C GLN A 27 -6.77 -8.21 -16.55
N GLN A 28 -7.07 -9.19 -15.72
CA GLN A 28 -8.45 -9.66 -15.52
C GLN A 28 -9.35 -8.58 -14.89
N ILE A 29 -8.82 -7.82 -13.91
CA ILE A 29 -9.53 -6.70 -13.31
C ILE A 29 -9.83 -5.62 -14.36
N VAL A 30 -8.81 -5.24 -15.15
CA VAL A 30 -8.94 -4.24 -16.23
C VAL A 30 -9.94 -4.71 -17.28
N TYR A 31 -9.81 -5.94 -17.74
CA TYR A 31 -10.70 -6.54 -18.74
C TYR A 31 -12.16 -6.58 -18.23
N GLY A 32 -12.39 -7.07 -17.02
CA GLY A 32 -13.73 -7.13 -16.42
C GLY A 32 -14.33 -5.74 -16.22
N ALA A 33 -13.54 -4.76 -15.78
CA ALA A 33 -13.99 -3.39 -15.64
C ALA A 33 -14.31 -2.74 -16.97
N GLN A 34 -13.53 -3.00 -18.01
CA GLN A 34 -13.74 -2.48 -19.37
C GLN A 34 -15.03 -3.05 -19.99
N HIS A 35 -15.24 -4.36 -19.90
CA HIS A 35 -16.44 -5.01 -20.44
C HIS A 35 -17.73 -4.62 -19.70
N ALA A 36 -17.61 -4.23 -18.44
CA ALA A 36 -18.75 -3.73 -17.65
C ALA A 36 -18.93 -2.21 -17.76
N ASP A 37 -18.20 -1.52 -18.64
CA ASP A 37 -18.18 -0.05 -18.76
C ASP A 37 -17.86 0.66 -17.43
N ARG A 38 -16.97 0.07 -16.65
CA ARG A 38 -16.55 0.59 -15.32
C ARG A 38 -15.10 1.04 -15.25
N LEU A 39 -14.33 0.88 -16.30
CA LEU A 39 -12.95 1.39 -16.33
C LEU A 39 -12.97 2.88 -16.69
N TYR A 40 -12.36 3.72 -15.84
CA TYR A 40 -12.18 5.12 -16.19
C TYR A 40 -11.07 5.27 -17.25
N PRO A 41 -11.29 6.11 -18.28
CA PRO A 41 -10.27 6.37 -19.30
C PRO A 41 -9.11 7.20 -18.73
N ASP A 42 -7.94 7.13 -19.36
CA ASP A 42 -6.73 7.85 -18.94
C ASP A 42 -6.93 9.39 -18.91
N THR A 43 -7.93 9.90 -19.61
CA THR A 43 -8.30 11.33 -19.61
C THR A 43 -9.18 11.76 -18.45
N ASP A 44 -9.69 10.82 -17.64
CA ASP A 44 -10.50 11.15 -16.46
C ASP A 44 -9.63 11.82 -15.39
N ALA A 45 -10.17 12.86 -14.75
CA ALA A 45 -9.45 13.62 -13.73
C ALA A 45 -8.95 12.77 -12.56
N ARG A 46 -9.67 11.68 -12.21
CA ARG A 46 -9.26 10.73 -11.17
C ARG A 46 -8.00 9.98 -11.59
N VAL A 47 -7.98 9.48 -12.83
CA VAL A 47 -6.82 8.75 -13.38
C VAL A 47 -5.62 9.66 -13.47
N ILE A 48 -5.77 10.88 -14.02
CA ILE A 48 -4.70 11.88 -14.10
C ILE A 48 -4.15 12.19 -12.71
N ARG A 49 -5.04 12.38 -11.73
CA ARG A 49 -4.64 12.68 -10.34
C ARG A 49 -3.78 11.56 -9.73
N VAL A 50 -4.24 10.32 -9.80
CA VAL A 50 -3.51 9.19 -9.20
C VAL A 50 -2.23 8.87 -9.97
N GLN A 51 -2.21 9.03 -11.30
CA GLN A 51 -1.00 8.89 -12.10
C GLN A 51 0.05 9.94 -11.73
N THR A 52 -0.37 11.21 -11.58
CA THR A 52 0.52 12.30 -11.15
C THR A 52 1.16 12.00 -9.78
N ILE A 53 0.40 11.41 -8.86
CA ILE A 53 0.92 11.03 -7.54
C ILE A 53 1.90 9.86 -7.69
N LEU A 54 1.56 8.82 -8.45
CA LEU A 54 2.42 7.66 -8.68
C LEU A 54 3.77 8.08 -9.27
N ASP A 55 3.76 8.93 -10.29
CA ASP A 55 4.98 9.39 -10.97
C ASP A 55 5.95 10.10 -10.00
N LYS A 56 5.42 10.79 -8.99
CA LYS A 56 6.23 11.40 -7.93
C LYS A 56 6.76 10.39 -6.90
N LEU A 57 6.03 9.29 -6.65
CA LEU A 57 6.41 8.29 -5.65
C LEU A 57 7.46 7.30 -6.18
N ILE A 58 7.37 6.89 -7.45
CA ILE A 58 8.25 5.87 -8.05
C ILE A 58 9.74 6.14 -7.82
N PRO A 59 10.30 7.33 -8.06
CA PRO A 59 11.73 7.57 -7.89
C PRO A 59 12.26 7.25 -6.49
N TYR A 60 11.43 7.46 -5.47
CA TYR A 60 11.80 7.20 -4.07
C TYR A 60 11.51 5.76 -3.61
N SER A 61 10.79 4.99 -4.44
CA SER A 61 10.44 3.59 -4.19
C SER A 61 11.59 2.63 -4.51
N LEU A 62 12.41 2.98 -5.51
CA LEU A 62 13.39 2.06 -6.12
C LEU A 62 14.48 1.57 -5.19
N LYS A 63 14.77 2.28 -4.10
CA LYS A 63 15.77 1.87 -3.09
C LYS A 63 15.31 0.72 -2.20
N TRP A 64 14.00 0.46 -2.15
CA TRP A 64 13.42 -0.52 -1.23
C TRP A 64 13.30 -1.92 -1.80
N ASN A 65 13.37 -2.04 -3.14
CA ASN A 65 13.39 -3.31 -3.85
C ASN A 65 14.11 -3.14 -5.19
N GLU A 66 15.20 -3.86 -5.39
CA GLU A 66 16.01 -3.75 -6.63
C GLU A 66 15.20 -4.14 -7.88
N ARG A 67 14.26 -5.07 -7.74
CA ARG A 67 13.38 -5.52 -8.83
C ARG A 67 12.43 -4.42 -9.31
N ALA A 68 12.07 -3.47 -8.42
CA ALA A 68 11.14 -2.39 -8.73
C ALA A 68 11.61 -1.48 -9.88
N ARG A 69 12.91 -1.48 -10.20
CA ARG A 69 13.47 -0.77 -11.36
C ARG A 69 12.99 -1.34 -12.70
N ASN A 70 12.64 -2.62 -12.72
CA ASN A 70 12.17 -3.33 -13.90
C ASN A 70 10.64 -3.50 -13.93
N TRP A 71 9.93 -3.03 -12.89
CA TRP A 71 8.49 -3.13 -12.85
C TRP A 71 7.84 -2.21 -13.88
N LYS A 72 6.84 -2.73 -14.55
CA LYS A 72 5.97 -1.93 -15.42
C LYS A 72 4.82 -1.41 -14.56
N TRP A 73 5.03 -0.25 -13.95
CA TRP A 73 4.02 0.42 -13.12
C TRP A 73 2.77 0.73 -13.93
N GLN A 74 1.62 0.35 -13.44
CA GLN A 74 0.33 0.55 -14.10
C GLN A 74 -0.75 0.85 -13.06
N ILE A 75 -1.67 1.73 -13.44
CA ILE A 75 -2.85 2.07 -12.64
C ILE A 75 -4.11 1.72 -13.43
N ALA A 76 -5.11 1.21 -12.71
CA ALA A 76 -6.49 1.10 -13.19
C ALA A 76 -7.43 1.73 -12.16
N VAL A 77 -8.28 2.65 -12.58
CA VAL A 77 -9.33 3.23 -11.74
C VAL A 77 -10.66 2.63 -12.17
N VAL A 78 -11.29 1.88 -11.28
CA VAL A 78 -12.53 1.15 -11.53
C VAL A 78 -13.70 1.90 -10.89
N ARG A 79 -14.75 2.16 -11.65
CA ARG A 79 -16.01 2.74 -11.14
C ARG A 79 -16.70 1.73 -10.22
N SER A 80 -16.68 2.01 -8.93
CA SER A 80 -17.31 1.19 -7.89
C SER A 80 -17.48 2.03 -6.62
N PRO A 81 -18.55 1.80 -5.85
CA PRO A 81 -18.71 2.43 -4.54
C PRO A 81 -17.75 1.89 -3.47
N ASP A 82 -17.00 0.84 -3.78
CA ASP A 82 -16.10 0.20 -2.83
C ASP A 82 -14.95 1.11 -2.43
N ILE A 83 -14.65 1.13 -1.14
CA ILE A 83 -13.47 1.81 -0.59
C ILE A 83 -12.32 0.81 -0.62
N ARG A 84 -11.61 0.76 -1.75
CA ARG A 84 -10.54 -0.20 -2.02
C ARG A 84 -9.41 0.42 -2.84
N MET A 85 -8.19 0.06 -2.47
CA MET A 85 -6.97 0.29 -3.26
C MET A 85 -5.98 -0.81 -2.89
N TYR A 86 -5.18 -1.25 -3.81
CA TYR A 86 -4.07 -2.16 -3.54
C TYR A 86 -3.00 -2.06 -4.63
N CYS A 87 -1.77 -2.31 -4.26
CA CYS A 87 -0.64 -2.45 -5.15
C CYS A 87 -0.20 -3.92 -5.19
N LEU A 88 -0.49 -4.60 -6.28
CA LEU A 88 -0.06 -5.97 -6.51
C LEU A 88 1.45 -6.04 -6.79
N PRO A 89 2.10 -7.19 -6.53
CA PRO A 89 3.47 -7.43 -6.93
C PRO A 89 3.75 -7.03 -8.37
N GLY A 90 4.90 -6.45 -8.66
CA GLY A 90 5.21 -5.95 -10.00
C GLY A 90 4.66 -4.56 -10.32
N GLY A 91 4.14 -3.83 -9.32
CA GLY A 91 3.72 -2.43 -9.45
C GLY A 91 2.38 -2.24 -10.18
N LYS A 92 1.43 -3.14 -10.00
CA LYS A 92 0.09 -3.08 -10.57
C LYS A 92 -0.90 -2.52 -9.54
N ILE A 93 -1.42 -1.33 -9.76
CA ILE A 93 -2.24 -0.60 -8.79
C ILE A 93 -3.69 -0.55 -9.28
N ALA A 94 -4.59 -1.15 -8.51
CA ALA A 94 -6.02 -1.06 -8.76
C ALA A 94 -6.67 -0.16 -7.70
N ILE A 95 -7.49 0.78 -8.16
CA ILE A 95 -8.15 1.78 -7.33
C ILE A 95 -9.64 1.76 -7.65
N TYR A 96 -10.47 1.56 -6.64
CA TYR A 96 -11.92 1.63 -6.78
C TYR A 96 -12.37 3.05 -6.43
N SER A 97 -13.21 3.64 -7.29
CA SER A 97 -13.52 5.08 -7.19
C SER A 97 -14.17 5.48 -5.86
N GLY A 98 -14.79 4.54 -5.14
CA GLY A 98 -15.32 4.82 -3.81
C GLY A 98 -14.30 5.37 -2.81
N ILE A 99 -13.01 4.99 -2.92
CA ILE A 99 -11.97 5.55 -2.05
C ILE A 99 -11.65 7.01 -2.39
N LEU A 100 -11.78 7.39 -3.66
CA LEU A 100 -11.55 8.76 -4.14
C LEU A 100 -12.78 9.65 -3.90
N ASP A 101 -13.98 9.12 -4.17
CA ASP A 101 -15.22 9.90 -4.22
C ASP A 101 -15.93 10.01 -2.86
N ARG A 102 -15.78 9.00 -1.98
CA ARG A 102 -16.50 8.91 -0.70
C ARG A 102 -15.68 9.28 0.51
N VAL A 103 -14.37 9.02 0.49
CA VAL A 103 -13.47 9.32 1.63
C VAL A 103 -12.97 10.76 1.59
N HIS A 104 -13.07 11.42 0.43
CA HIS A 104 -12.65 12.81 0.23
C HIS A 104 -11.19 13.07 0.65
N LEU A 105 -10.29 12.21 0.19
CA LEU A 105 -8.87 12.35 0.45
C LEU A 105 -8.28 13.54 -0.35
N ASN A 106 -7.50 14.38 0.33
CA ASN A 106 -6.65 15.37 -0.34
C ASN A 106 -5.39 14.69 -0.94
N ASP A 107 -4.57 15.43 -1.68
CA ASP A 107 -3.41 14.85 -2.36
C ASP A 107 -2.33 14.35 -1.40
N ASN A 108 -2.17 14.98 -0.23
CA ASN A 108 -1.25 14.49 0.79
C ASN A 108 -1.72 13.14 1.36
N GLU A 109 -3.01 13.04 1.66
CA GLU A 109 -3.61 11.80 2.18
C GLU A 109 -3.55 10.68 1.13
N LEU A 110 -3.86 10.99 -0.13
CA LEU A 110 -3.80 10.03 -1.22
C LEU A 110 -2.35 9.60 -1.51
N GLY A 111 -1.39 10.52 -1.44
CA GLY A 111 0.03 10.22 -1.57
C GLY A 111 0.55 9.31 -0.45
N MET A 112 0.11 9.52 0.81
CA MET A 112 0.43 8.63 1.92
C MET A 112 -0.19 7.25 1.73
N LEU A 113 -1.44 7.17 1.30
CA LEU A 113 -2.13 5.91 1.03
C LEU A 113 -1.45 5.11 -0.08
N MET A 114 -1.17 5.75 -1.22
CA MET A 114 -0.47 5.11 -2.34
C MET A 114 0.95 4.68 -1.93
N GLY A 115 1.65 5.49 -1.15
CA GLY A 115 2.95 5.12 -0.60
C GLY A 115 2.89 3.88 0.28
N HIS A 116 1.87 3.75 1.12
CA HIS A 116 1.62 2.58 1.97
C HIS A 116 1.37 1.32 1.13
N GLU A 117 0.51 1.37 0.13
CA GLU A 117 0.23 0.24 -0.76
C GLU A 117 1.47 -0.16 -1.58
N ILE A 118 2.22 0.82 -2.07
CA ILE A 118 3.49 0.58 -2.78
C ILE A 118 4.49 -0.11 -1.84
N ALA A 119 4.56 0.28 -0.57
CA ALA A 119 5.46 -0.33 0.39
C ALA A 119 5.13 -1.81 0.64
N HIS A 120 3.85 -2.20 0.68
CA HIS A 120 3.45 -3.61 0.75
C HIS A 120 4.01 -4.42 -0.43
N ALA A 121 3.91 -3.90 -1.65
CA ALA A 121 4.46 -4.56 -2.84
C ALA A 121 6.00 -4.62 -2.83
N LEU A 122 6.66 -3.51 -2.47
CA LEU A 122 8.13 -3.44 -2.39
C LEU A 122 8.72 -4.41 -1.37
N ARG A 123 8.06 -4.57 -0.23
CA ARG A 123 8.47 -5.47 0.85
C ARG A 123 8.00 -6.90 0.64
N GLU A 124 7.25 -7.15 -0.43
CA GLU A 124 6.74 -8.47 -0.79
C GLU A 124 5.89 -9.10 0.32
N HIS A 125 5.11 -8.30 1.07
CA HIS A 125 4.30 -8.80 2.17
C HIS A 125 3.29 -9.86 1.71
N ALA A 126 2.69 -9.70 0.53
CA ALA A 126 1.80 -10.71 -0.04
C ALA A 126 2.52 -12.05 -0.28
N ARG A 127 3.77 -12.00 -0.76
CA ARG A 127 4.60 -13.19 -0.97
C ARG A 127 4.88 -13.93 0.34
N GLU A 128 5.15 -13.19 1.40
CA GLU A 128 5.40 -13.73 2.72
C GLU A 128 4.14 -14.41 3.30
N ARG A 129 2.98 -13.74 3.21
CA ARG A 129 1.70 -14.30 3.69
C ARG A 129 1.28 -15.55 2.92
N LEU A 130 1.44 -15.56 1.60
CA LEU A 130 1.19 -16.75 0.78
C LEU A 130 2.14 -17.90 1.15
N GLY A 131 3.43 -17.61 1.37
CA GLY A 131 4.40 -18.60 1.82
C GLY A 131 4.05 -19.21 3.19
N GLU A 132 3.59 -18.40 4.14
CA GLU A 132 3.11 -18.90 5.44
C GLU A 132 1.88 -19.80 5.30
N GLN A 133 0.93 -19.42 4.44
CA GLN A 133 -0.25 -20.24 4.17
C GLN A 133 0.15 -21.59 3.58
N GLN A 134 1.09 -21.63 2.64
CA GLN A 134 1.61 -22.87 2.07
C GLN A 134 2.31 -23.73 3.13
N ALA A 135 3.16 -23.14 3.96
CA ALA A 135 3.84 -23.87 5.02
C ALA A 135 2.85 -24.48 6.02
N SER A 136 1.81 -23.73 6.39
CA SER A 136 0.75 -24.21 7.29
C SER A 136 -0.07 -25.35 6.69
N GLN A 137 -0.33 -25.30 5.38
CA GLN A 137 -1.03 -26.38 4.68
C GLN A 137 -0.17 -27.65 4.57
N LEU A 138 1.14 -27.50 4.36
CA LEU A 138 2.09 -28.60 4.41
C LEU A 138 2.08 -29.33 5.76
N ASP A 139 2.11 -28.55 6.84
CA ASP A 139 2.16 -29.09 8.21
C ASP A 139 0.85 -29.82 8.57
N SER A 140 -0.29 -29.37 8.03
CA SER A 140 -1.60 -29.95 8.33
C SER A 140 -2.00 -31.13 7.43
N SER A 141 -1.54 -31.17 6.17
CA SER A 141 -1.99 -32.16 5.17
C SER A 141 -0.91 -33.14 4.71
N GLY A 142 0.35 -32.89 5.05
CA GLY A 142 1.49 -33.69 4.57
C GLY A 142 1.73 -33.58 3.05
N THR A 143 0.95 -32.77 2.36
CA THR A 143 1.06 -32.54 0.91
C THR A 143 1.16 -31.04 0.62
N ILE A 144 2.11 -30.65 -0.22
CA ILE A 144 2.13 -29.30 -0.80
C ILE A 144 0.93 -29.19 -1.73
N PRO A 145 -0.07 -28.36 -1.47
CA PRO A 145 -0.99 -27.99 -2.52
C PRO A 145 -0.16 -27.35 -3.62
N GLN A 146 -0.17 -27.93 -4.80
CA GLN A 146 0.61 -27.44 -5.92
C GLN A 146 0.08 -26.09 -6.38
N LEU A 147 0.47 -25.01 -5.67
CA LEU A 147 0.22 -23.65 -6.15
C LEU A 147 0.96 -23.38 -7.47
N PHE A 148 2.01 -24.16 -7.76
CA PHE A 148 2.90 -23.99 -8.90
C PHE A 148 2.92 -25.16 -9.88
N GLY A 149 2.41 -26.32 -9.52
CA GLY A 149 2.40 -27.50 -10.41
C GLY A 149 1.29 -27.50 -11.44
N LEU A 150 0.28 -26.64 -11.30
CA LEU A 150 -0.83 -26.53 -12.27
C LEU A 150 -0.53 -25.57 -13.41
N ALA A 151 0.47 -24.70 -13.31
CA ALA A 151 0.91 -23.84 -14.41
C ALA A 151 1.45 -24.67 -15.58
N ASP A 152 2.07 -25.81 -15.32
CA ASP A 152 2.56 -26.74 -16.35
C ASP A 152 1.42 -27.52 -17.03
N LEU A 153 0.22 -27.53 -16.48
CA LEU A 153 -0.93 -28.26 -17.01
C LEU A 153 -1.98 -27.37 -17.69
N GLY A 154 -1.70 -26.06 -17.87
CA GLY A 154 -2.62 -25.13 -18.54
C GLY A 154 -3.95 -24.90 -17.80
N ALA A 155 -4.07 -25.36 -16.55
CA ALA A 155 -5.24 -25.06 -15.73
C ALA A 155 -5.15 -23.63 -15.19
N PRO A 156 -6.23 -22.83 -15.23
CA PRO A 156 -6.23 -21.52 -14.61
C PRO A 156 -5.90 -21.70 -13.12
N VAL A 157 -4.87 -20.98 -12.64
CA VAL A 157 -4.54 -20.92 -11.22
C VAL A 157 -5.70 -20.16 -10.54
N LEU A 158 -6.71 -20.92 -10.14
CA LEU A 158 -7.87 -20.39 -9.45
C LEU A 158 -7.43 -19.83 -8.10
N GLY A 159 -7.48 -18.51 -7.96
CA GLY A 159 -7.67 -17.89 -6.66
C GLY A 159 -6.49 -17.18 -6.02
N ILE A 160 -5.28 -17.10 -6.61
CA ILE A 160 -4.23 -16.26 -6.00
C ILE A 160 -4.60 -14.78 -6.10
N GLY A 161 -5.21 -14.35 -7.19
CA GLY A 161 -5.59 -12.97 -7.39
C GLY A 161 -6.61 -12.49 -6.37
N SER A 162 -7.67 -13.26 -6.10
CA SER A 162 -8.64 -12.96 -5.05
C SER A 162 -7.99 -12.99 -3.65
N GLN A 163 -7.03 -13.89 -3.41
CA GLN A 163 -6.28 -13.94 -2.16
C GLN A 163 -5.39 -12.70 -1.98
N LEU A 164 -4.76 -12.20 -3.05
CA LEU A 164 -3.94 -10.97 -3.00
C LEU A 164 -4.78 -9.74 -2.65
N VAL A 165 -6.02 -9.70 -3.09
CA VAL A 165 -6.94 -8.56 -2.87
C VAL A 165 -7.58 -8.56 -1.48
N GLU A 166 -7.76 -9.74 -0.88
CA GLU A 166 -8.40 -9.92 0.44
C GLU A 166 -7.42 -10.25 1.55
N MET A 167 -6.12 -10.22 1.25
CA MET A 167 -5.08 -10.61 2.17
C MET A 167 -4.98 -9.66 3.36
N LYS A 168 -5.04 -10.22 4.56
CA LYS A 168 -4.75 -9.48 5.79
C LYS A 168 -3.26 -9.46 6.05
N TYR A 169 -2.79 -8.28 6.39
CA TYR A 169 -1.41 -8.08 6.80
C TYR A 169 -1.26 -8.14 8.33
N THR A 170 -0.08 -8.53 8.78
CA THR A 170 0.22 -8.53 10.22
C THR A 170 0.47 -7.10 10.72
N PRO A 171 0.38 -6.85 12.05
CA PRO A 171 0.78 -5.57 12.61
C PRO A 171 2.21 -5.14 12.25
N THR A 172 3.10 -6.11 12.04
CA THR A 172 4.48 -5.84 11.61
C THR A 172 4.52 -5.37 10.17
N ASP A 173 3.79 -6.02 9.26
CA ASP A 173 3.69 -5.61 7.86
C ASP A 173 3.10 -4.21 7.72
N GLU A 174 2.04 -3.92 8.50
CA GLU A 174 1.40 -2.61 8.53
C GLU A 174 2.36 -1.52 9.04
N THR A 175 3.11 -1.81 10.11
CA THR A 175 4.12 -0.88 10.62
C THR A 175 5.23 -0.63 9.60
N GLU A 176 5.70 -1.67 8.93
CA GLU A 176 6.73 -1.55 7.90
C GLU A 176 6.21 -0.74 6.70
N ALA A 177 4.98 -1.00 6.26
CA ALA A 177 4.34 -0.27 5.18
C ALA A 177 4.10 1.21 5.53
N ASP A 178 3.69 1.51 6.76
CA ASP A 178 3.55 2.89 7.24
C ASP A 178 4.89 3.64 7.23
N VAL A 179 5.96 3.02 7.72
CA VAL A 179 7.29 3.65 7.77
C VAL A 179 7.85 3.91 6.38
N ILE A 180 7.83 2.89 5.53
CA ILE A 180 8.41 2.97 4.19
C ILE A 180 7.54 3.84 3.29
N GLY A 181 6.22 3.67 3.36
CA GLY A 181 5.27 4.48 2.60
C GLY A 181 5.36 5.96 2.97
N SER A 182 5.48 6.28 4.27
CA SER A 182 5.67 7.66 4.72
C SER A 182 7.04 8.23 4.29
N ASP A 183 8.13 7.44 4.31
CA ASP A 183 9.45 7.87 3.79
C ASP A 183 9.35 8.23 2.30
N ILE A 184 8.75 7.35 1.50
CA ILE A 184 8.55 7.54 0.06
C ILE A 184 7.73 8.81 -0.21
N ALA A 185 6.56 8.92 0.42
CA ALA A 185 5.63 10.02 0.18
C ALA A 185 6.17 11.36 0.68
N SER A 186 6.84 11.39 1.83
CA SER A 186 7.46 12.61 2.36
C SER A 186 8.56 13.13 1.44
N ARG A 187 9.39 12.26 0.87
CA ARG A 187 10.42 12.63 -0.11
C ARG A 187 9.83 13.10 -1.44
N ALA A 188 8.65 12.61 -1.78
CA ALA A 188 7.89 13.02 -2.96
C ALA A 188 7.14 14.35 -2.76
N GLY A 189 7.24 14.98 -1.57
CA GLY A 189 6.64 16.27 -1.26
C GLY A 189 5.21 16.18 -0.72
N TYR A 190 4.81 15.03 -0.18
CA TYR A 190 3.53 14.87 0.52
C TYR A 190 3.72 14.99 2.03
N ASP A 191 2.83 15.73 2.69
CA ASP A 191 2.91 16.00 4.13
C ASP A 191 2.64 14.74 4.96
N PRO A 192 3.61 14.25 5.78
CA PRO A 192 3.45 13.00 6.53
C PRO A 192 2.35 13.05 7.60
N ARG A 193 1.94 14.24 8.04
CA ARG A 193 0.82 14.42 8.98
C ARG A 193 -0.50 13.92 8.39
N ALA A 194 -0.58 13.90 7.05
CA ALA A 194 -1.71 13.36 6.32
C ALA A 194 -1.92 11.85 6.54
N ALA A 195 -0.89 11.10 6.93
CA ALA A 195 -1.06 9.69 7.26
C ALA A 195 -2.04 9.49 8.44
N ILE A 196 -2.06 10.41 9.41
CA ILE A 196 -2.97 10.33 10.55
C ILE A 196 -4.40 10.63 10.11
N THR A 197 -4.63 11.74 9.40
CA THR A 197 -5.97 12.12 8.95
C THR A 197 -6.54 11.16 7.91
N LEU A 198 -5.70 10.56 7.08
CA LEU A 198 -6.04 9.49 6.15
C LEU A 198 -6.71 8.31 6.88
N TRP A 199 -6.00 7.73 7.86
CA TRP A 199 -6.50 6.56 8.58
C TRP A 199 -7.74 6.88 9.42
N ASP A 200 -7.79 8.09 10.04
CA ASP A 200 -8.98 8.57 10.76
C ASP A 200 -10.19 8.67 9.82
N LYS A 201 -10.03 9.20 8.58
CA LYS A 201 -11.10 9.27 7.57
C LYS A 201 -11.52 7.89 7.07
N LEU A 202 -10.57 6.98 6.80
CA LEU A 202 -10.88 5.62 6.38
C LEU A 202 -11.66 4.85 7.44
N ALA A 203 -11.26 4.98 8.72
CA ALA A 203 -11.98 4.37 9.82
C ALA A 203 -13.44 4.85 9.92
N VAL A 204 -13.68 6.13 9.74
CA VAL A 204 -15.04 6.69 9.71
C VAL A 204 -15.83 6.18 8.51
N ALA A 205 -15.23 6.21 7.31
CA ALA A 205 -15.92 5.84 6.07
C ALA A 205 -16.28 4.34 5.99
N THR A 206 -15.52 3.48 6.70
CA THR A 206 -15.71 2.02 6.67
C THR A 206 -16.40 1.46 7.91
N HIS A 207 -16.84 2.30 8.84
CA HIS A 207 -17.39 1.90 10.16
C HIS A 207 -18.62 0.98 10.07
N SER A 208 -19.35 0.99 8.96
CA SER A 208 -20.50 0.12 8.71
C SER A 208 -20.13 -1.31 8.26
N SER A 209 -18.85 -1.58 7.97
CA SER A 209 -18.38 -2.86 7.42
C SER A 209 -17.38 -3.52 8.36
N ARG A 210 -17.83 -4.01 9.51
CA ARG A 210 -16.94 -4.60 10.54
C ARG A 210 -16.13 -5.82 10.07
N ASN A 211 -16.57 -6.51 9.04
CA ASN A 211 -15.95 -7.75 8.55
C ASN A 211 -15.47 -7.68 7.11
N GLN A 212 -15.58 -6.54 6.45
CA GLN A 212 -15.17 -6.35 5.05
C GLN A 212 -14.70 -4.91 4.83
N GLY A 213 -13.87 -4.69 3.83
CA GLY A 213 -13.42 -3.37 3.44
C GLY A 213 -11.98 -3.06 3.85
N TYR A 214 -11.53 -1.86 3.56
CA TYR A 214 -10.14 -1.45 3.65
C TYR A 214 -9.56 -1.57 5.07
N ILE A 215 -10.29 -1.12 6.09
CA ILE A 215 -9.85 -1.21 7.50
C ILE A 215 -9.84 -2.65 8.04
N TYR A 216 -10.60 -3.56 7.42
CA TYR A 216 -10.53 -4.98 7.77
C TYR A 216 -9.22 -5.63 7.30
N VAL A 217 -8.74 -5.23 6.13
CA VAL A 217 -7.47 -5.70 5.55
C VAL A 217 -6.27 -5.00 6.21
N HIS A 218 -6.41 -3.68 6.48
CA HIS A 218 -5.40 -2.83 7.11
C HIS A 218 -5.89 -2.32 8.48
N PRO A 219 -5.76 -3.11 9.55
CA PRO A 219 -6.30 -2.74 10.85
C PRO A 219 -5.70 -1.44 11.40
N TYR A 220 -6.55 -0.46 11.71
CA TYR A 220 -6.14 0.81 12.29
C TYR A 220 -6.47 0.82 13.79
N THR A 221 -5.45 0.68 14.60
CA THR A 221 -5.54 0.60 16.07
C THR A 221 -5.00 1.87 16.72
N PRO A 222 -5.37 2.18 17.97
CA PRO A 222 -4.77 3.28 18.74
C PRO A 222 -3.24 3.17 18.83
N ALA A 223 -2.70 1.96 18.93
CA ALA A 223 -1.25 1.72 18.95
C ALA A 223 -0.59 2.09 17.62
N ARG A 224 -1.19 1.71 16.48
CA ARG A 224 -0.71 2.09 15.14
C ARG A 224 -0.75 3.61 14.95
N ARG A 225 -1.84 4.26 15.38
CA ARG A 225 -1.94 5.73 15.36
C ARG A 225 -0.85 6.40 16.18
N ALA A 226 -0.57 5.90 17.39
CA ALA A 226 0.49 6.42 18.26
C ALA A 226 1.88 6.24 17.64
N ASP A 227 2.13 5.12 16.94
CA ASP A 227 3.40 4.87 16.24
C ASP A 227 3.59 5.85 15.06
N LEU A 228 2.55 6.11 14.28
CA LEU A 228 2.57 7.13 13.22
C LEU A 228 2.93 8.52 13.78
N VAL A 229 2.28 8.93 14.87
CA VAL A 229 2.57 10.22 15.54
C VAL A 229 4.02 10.28 16.03
N LYS A 230 4.51 9.20 16.63
CA LYS A 230 5.90 9.11 17.14
C LYS A 230 6.95 9.30 16.04
N ARG A 231 6.65 8.89 14.80
CA ARG A 231 7.58 8.96 13.66
C ARG A 231 7.52 10.29 12.91
N LEU A 232 6.52 11.13 13.18
CA LEU A 232 6.37 12.41 12.49
C LEU A 232 7.63 13.29 12.49
N PRO A 233 8.40 13.44 13.59
CA PRO A 233 9.59 14.29 13.57
C PRO A 233 10.59 13.94 12.46
N ASP A 234 10.84 12.65 12.24
CA ASP A 234 11.76 12.19 11.20
C ASP A 234 11.18 12.41 9.80
N MET A 235 9.90 12.11 9.61
CA MET A 235 9.22 12.25 8.32
C MET A 235 9.03 13.73 7.92
N LEU A 236 8.78 14.62 8.89
CA LEU A 236 8.66 16.06 8.63
C LEU A 236 9.97 16.67 8.10
N GLN A 237 11.14 16.17 8.53
CA GLN A 237 12.41 16.61 7.98
C GLN A 237 12.56 16.25 6.50
N LEU A 238 12.12 15.03 6.12
CA LEU A 238 12.13 14.59 4.72
C LEU A 238 11.20 15.45 3.86
N TYR A 239 10.01 15.70 4.36
CA TYR A 239 9.01 16.52 3.68
C TYR A 239 9.48 17.98 3.54
N ALA A 240 9.92 18.61 4.63
CA ALA A 240 10.41 19.97 4.60
C ALA A 240 11.55 20.14 3.57
N LYS A 241 12.51 19.20 3.57
CA LYS A 241 13.59 19.17 2.57
C LYS A 241 13.04 19.03 1.14
N ALA A 242 12.05 18.18 0.92
CA ALA A 242 11.47 17.94 -0.40
C ALA A 242 10.78 19.20 -0.99
N ILE A 243 10.19 20.05 -0.13
CA ILE A 243 9.54 21.30 -0.55
C ILE A 243 10.41 22.54 -0.37
N GLY A 244 11.71 22.37 -0.07
CA GLY A 244 12.66 23.48 0.07
C GLY A 244 12.45 24.35 1.31
N LYS A 245 11.95 23.77 2.40
CA LYS A 245 11.65 24.43 3.69
C LYS A 245 12.37 23.78 4.86
N THR A 246 12.37 24.49 5.99
CA THR A 246 12.69 23.91 7.30
C THR A 246 11.40 23.42 7.99
N VAL A 247 11.53 22.57 8.99
CA VAL A 247 10.35 22.08 9.76
C VAL A 247 9.61 23.22 10.46
N ASP A 248 10.33 24.26 10.90
CA ASP A 248 9.75 25.41 11.57
C ASP A 248 8.90 26.31 10.64
N GLU A 249 9.13 26.23 9.33
CA GLU A 249 8.39 26.98 8.30
C GLU A 249 7.14 26.24 7.79
N LEU A 250 6.93 25.00 8.24
CA LEU A 250 5.76 24.24 7.80
C LEU A 250 4.48 24.84 8.42
N PRO A 251 3.41 24.97 7.64
CA PRO A 251 2.10 25.39 8.16
C PRO A 251 1.52 24.32 9.10
N ASP A 252 0.55 24.71 9.92
CA ASP A 252 -0.24 23.74 10.67
C ASP A 252 -1.05 22.85 9.73
N TYR A 253 -1.22 21.59 10.11
CA TYR A 253 -1.96 20.60 9.33
C TYR A 253 -3.10 19.98 10.15
N ALA A 254 -4.34 20.25 9.78
CA ALA A 254 -5.56 19.61 10.33
C ALA A 254 -5.57 19.46 11.87
N GLY A 255 -5.07 20.45 12.60
CA GLY A 255 -4.99 20.41 14.07
C GLY A 255 -3.85 19.54 14.62
N ILE A 256 -3.04 18.93 13.76
CA ILE A 256 -1.82 18.22 14.13
C ILE A 256 -0.72 19.28 14.19
N GLY A 257 -0.44 19.76 15.41
CA GLY A 257 0.54 20.81 15.65
C GLY A 257 1.98 20.39 15.35
N ARG A 258 2.86 21.39 15.22
CA ARG A 258 4.32 21.16 15.16
C ARG A 258 4.77 20.44 16.43
N PRO A 259 5.79 19.54 16.35
CA PRO A 259 6.41 19.03 17.55
C PRO A 259 6.85 20.23 18.41
N ARG A 260 6.34 20.34 19.65
CA ARG A 260 6.80 21.39 20.57
C ARG A 260 8.31 21.19 20.74
N ARG A 261 9.09 22.23 20.45
CA ARG A 261 10.50 22.24 20.84
C ARG A 261 10.55 21.96 22.33
N LEU A 262 11.19 20.85 22.71
CA LEU A 262 11.60 20.68 24.11
C LEU A 262 12.47 21.89 24.44
N PRO A 263 12.22 22.59 25.54
CA PRO A 263 13.09 23.69 25.97
C PRO A 263 14.50 23.10 26.09
N VAL A 264 15.45 23.70 25.37
CA VAL A 264 16.88 23.42 25.58
C VAL A 264 17.10 23.77 27.05
N ARG A 265 17.38 22.76 27.89
CA ARG A 265 17.87 23.01 29.24
C ARG A 265 19.16 23.78 29.06
N GLY A 266 19.11 25.08 29.33
CA GLY A 266 20.30 25.89 29.47
C GLY A 266 21.09 25.32 30.63
N ASP A 267 22.37 25.10 30.36
CA ASP A 267 23.39 24.80 31.37
C ASP A 267 23.49 25.96 32.36
#